data_411effead20f94f2fb8bbf8f5ac986db
#
_entry.id   411effead20f94f2fb8bbf8f5ac986db
#
_cell.length_a   1.000
_cell.length_b   1.000
_cell.length_c   1.000
_cell.angle_alpha   90.00
_cell.angle_beta   90.00
_cell.angle_gamma   90.00
#
_symmetry.space_group_name_H-M   'P 1'
#
loop_
_entity.id
_entity.type
_entity.pdbx_description
1 polymer ?
#
loop_
_entity_poly.entity_id
_entity_poly.type
_entity_poly.pdbx_seq_one_letter_code
_entity_poly.pdbx_strand_id
1 'polypeptide(L)'
;SAASDVYKRQLWYQVLDRSGDKGNYLESSCSTMFVYSLFKAVRMGYIDSSYLDVALKGYKGILDNFIEVDKDGLVTITQACAVAGLGGKNYRSGDYDYYINETIRSNDPKAVGPFIMASLEYERLQKK
;
A
#
# COMPACT_ATOMS: atom_id res chain seq x y z
N SER A 1 -3.85 -16.40 -9.75
CA SER A 1 -2.69 -16.46 -8.86
C SER A 1 -2.53 -15.12 -8.14
N ALA A 2 -1.86 -15.10 -6.99
CA ALA A 2 -1.57 -13.86 -6.24
C ALA A 2 -0.93 -12.78 -7.13
N ALA A 3 -0.01 -13.17 -8.01
CA ALA A 3 0.58 -12.28 -9.00
C ALA A 3 -0.44 -11.69 -9.98
N SER A 4 -1.47 -12.45 -10.38
CA SER A 4 -2.51 -11.94 -11.29
C SER A 4 -3.49 -10.99 -10.59
N ASP A 5 -3.73 -11.17 -9.31
CA ASP A 5 -4.57 -10.26 -8.50
C ASP A 5 -3.85 -8.95 -8.18
N VAL A 6 -2.56 -9.01 -7.88
CA VAL A 6 -1.68 -7.84 -7.79
C VAL A 6 -1.70 -7.08 -9.12
N TYR A 7 -1.62 -7.79 -10.25
CA TYR A 7 -1.67 -7.18 -11.58
C TYR A 7 -3.02 -6.52 -11.89
N LYS A 8 -4.13 -7.11 -11.42
CA LYS A 8 -5.49 -6.58 -11.67
C LYS A 8 -5.85 -5.39 -10.78
N ARG A 9 -5.47 -5.41 -9.50
CA ARG A 9 -5.82 -4.39 -8.51
C ARG A 9 -4.71 -3.41 -8.22
N GLN A 10 -3.45 -3.80 -8.53
CA GLN A 10 -2.24 -2.99 -8.33
C GLN A 10 -2.05 -2.53 -6.88
N LEU A 11 -2.55 -3.31 -5.93
CA LEU A 11 -2.38 -3.13 -4.50
C LEU A 11 -1.86 -4.42 -3.88
N TRP A 12 -1.23 -4.30 -2.73
CA TRP A 12 -0.56 -5.41 -2.07
C TRP A 12 -1.31 -5.85 -0.81
N TYR A 13 -1.39 -7.15 -0.64
CA TYR A 13 -1.97 -7.77 0.54
C TYR A 13 -0.98 -7.77 1.70
N GLN A 14 -1.50 -7.85 2.94
CA GLN A 14 -0.70 -8.04 4.16
C GLN A 14 0.21 -9.27 4.04
N VAL A 15 -0.30 -10.37 3.52
CA VAL A 15 0.48 -11.55 3.15
C VAL A 15 0.43 -11.70 1.63
N LEU A 16 1.56 -11.39 0.97
CA LEU A 16 1.62 -11.12 -0.47
C LEU A 16 1.20 -12.29 -1.36
N ASP A 17 1.57 -13.50 -0.98
CA ASP A 17 1.34 -14.73 -1.77
C ASP A 17 0.05 -15.48 -1.38
N ARG A 18 -0.75 -14.89 -0.49
CA ARG A 18 -1.97 -15.49 0.06
C ARG A 18 -3.23 -14.70 -0.33
N SER A 19 -3.24 -14.14 -1.54
CA SER A 19 -4.39 -13.42 -2.08
C SER A 19 -5.64 -14.32 -2.10
N GLY A 20 -6.75 -13.80 -1.54
CA GLY A 20 -8.01 -14.52 -1.45
C GLY A 20 -8.15 -15.46 -0.25
N ASP A 21 -7.09 -15.69 0.52
CA ASP A 21 -7.18 -16.47 1.75
C ASP A 21 -7.97 -15.70 2.81
N LYS A 22 -8.72 -16.48 3.61
CA LYS A 22 -9.59 -15.92 4.65
C LYS A 22 -8.80 -15.06 5.63
N GLY A 23 -9.27 -13.82 5.82
CA GLY A 23 -8.69 -12.87 6.76
C GLY A 23 -7.57 -12.00 6.18
N ASN A 24 -7.00 -12.34 5.02
CA ASN A 24 -6.03 -11.49 4.36
C ASN A 24 -6.69 -10.21 3.83
N TYR A 25 -5.97 -9.12 3.84
CA TYR A 25 -6.50 -7.81 3.43
C TYR A 25 -5.47 -7.01 2.64
N LEU A 26 -5.96 -6.07 1.83
CA LEU A 26 -5.11 -5.08 1.17
C LEU A 26 -4.54 -4.13 2.23
N GLU A 27 -3.22 -4.01 2.26
CA GLU A 27 -2.51 -3.27 3.32
C GLU A 27 -1.99 -1.94 2.75
N SER A 28 -2.30 -0.85 3.44
CA SER A 28 -2.08 0.49 2.88
C SER A 28 -0.63 0.97 2.99
N SER A 29 0.11 0.62 4.04
CA SER A 29 1.47 1.14 4.20
C SER A 29 2.42 0.57 3.15
N CYS A 30 2.38 -0.73 2.91
CA CYS A 30 3.19 -1.32 1.84
C CYS A 30 2.74 -0.85 0.45
N SER A 31 1.43 -0.74 0.21
CA SER A 31 0.90 -0.28 -1.08
C SER A 31 1.35 1.14 -1.40
N THR A 32 1.28 2.06 -0.43
CA THR A 32 1.74 3.45 -0.64
C THR A 32 3.25 3.55 -0.83
N MET A 33 4.03 2.77 -0.09
CA MET A 33 5.49 2.70 -0.25
C MET A 33 5.88 2.21 -1.64
N PHE A 34 5.25 1.13 -2.12
CA PHE A 34 5.56 0.56 -3.44
C PHE A 34 5.15 1.52 -4.56
N VAL A 35 3.98 2.12 -4.49
CA VAL A 35 3.53 3.09 -5.49
C VAL A 35 4.46 4.31 -5.55
N TYR A 36 4.82 4.88 -4.41
CA TYR A 36 5.83 5.95 -4.36
C TYR A 36 7.15 5.54 -4.99
N SER A 37 7.64 4.36 -4.62
CA SER A 37 8.91 3.84 -5.13
C SER A 37 8.90 3.65 -6.64
N LEU A 38 7.80 3.14 -7.20
CA LEU A 38 7.63 2.97 -8.64
C LEU A 38 7.62 4.31 -9.37
N PHE A 39 6.82 5.28 -8.91
CA PHE A 39 6.80 6.62 -9.49
C PHE A 39 8.18 7.26 -9.51
N LYS A 40 8.85 7.24 -8.35
CA LYS A 40 10.18 7.84 -8.22
C LYS A 40 11.22 7.12 -9.08
N ALA A 41 11.22 5.79 -9.10
CA ALA A 41 12.18 5.01 -9.86
C ALA A 41 12.03 5.23 -11.37
N VAL A 42 10.80 5.32 -11.88
CA VAL A 42 10.53 5.68 -13.29
C VAL A 42 11.05 7.10 -13.57
N ARG A 43 10.68 8.07 -12.73
CA ARG A 43 11.11 9.47 -12.91
C ARG A 43 12.63 9.64 -12.91
N MET A 44 13.32 8.86 -12.07
CA MET A 44 14.79 8.90 -11.95
C MET A 44 15.50 8.07 -13.03
N GLY A 45 14.75 7.35 -13.86
CA GLY A 45 15.33 6.48 -14.88
C GLY A 45 15.98 5.21 -14.33
N TYR A 46 15.62 4.78 -13.11
CA TYR A 46 16.16 3.57 -12.50
C TYR A 46 15.49 2.30 -13.03
N ILE A 47 14.25 2.41 -13.48
CA ILE A 47 13.47 1.34 -14.09
C ILE A 47 12.79 1.84 -15.36
N ASP A 48 12.38 0.91 -16.22
CA ASP A 48 11.73 1.21 -17.50
C ASP A 48 10.41 1.98 -17.32
N SER A 49 10.14 2.89 -18.26
CA SER A 49 8.93 3.73 -18.24
C SER A 49 7.62 2.94 -18.31
N SER A 50 7.63 1.69 -18.78
CA SER A 50 6.46 0.80 -18.79
C SER A 50 5.89 0.55 -17.39
N TYR A 51 6.71 0.67 -16.35
CA TYR A 51 6.26 0.56 -14.95
C TYR A 51 5.41 1.75 -14.48
N LEU A 52 5.34 2.84 -15.25
CA LEU A 52 4.48 3.97 -14.94
C LEU A 52 3.00 3.57 -14.87
N ASP A 53 2.54 2.71 -15.77
CA ASP A 53 1.17 2.21 -15.75
C ASP A 53 0.85 1.43 -14.47
N VAL A 54 1.80 0.67 -13.96
CA VAL A 54 1.66 -0.05 -12.68
C VAL A 54 1.51 0.94 -11.53
N ALA A 55 2.35 1.97 -11.50
CA ALA A 55 2.29 3.02 -10.47
C ALA A 55 0.97 3.80 -10.50
N LEU A 56 0.50 4.18 -11.70
CA LEU A 56 -0.78 4.89 -11.88
C LEU A 56 -1.98 4.07 -11.43
N LYS A 57 -2.03 2.79 -11.80
CA LYS A 57 -3.08 1.86 -11.35
C LYS A 57 -3.03 1.65 -9.84
N GLY A 58 -1.82 1.52 -9.27
CA GLY A 58 -1.63 1.42 -7.84
C GLY A 58 -2.10 2.66 -7.10
N TYR A 59 -1.76 3.85 -7.60
CA TYR A 59 -2.21 5.11 -7.00
C TYR A 59 -3.74 5.25 -7.04
N LYS A 60 -4.37 4.93 -8.17
CA LYS A 60 -5.84 4.87 -8.25
C LYS A 60 -6.41 3.86 -7.26
N GLY A 61 -5.82 2.68 -7.15
CA GLY A 61 -6.22 1.67 -6.17
C GLY A 61 -6.16 2.17 -4.73
N ILE A 62 -5.12 2.93 -4.37
CA ILE A 62 -4.99 3.57 -3.04
C ILE A 62 -6.16 4.52 -2.80
N LEU A 63 -6.45 5.40 -3.75
CA LEU A 63 -7.55 6.37 -3.64
C LEU A 63 -8.90 5.65 -3.48
N ASP A 64 -9.15 4.61 -4.25
CA ASP A 64 -10.42 3.89 -4.27
C ASP A 64 -10.64 3.01 -3.01
N ASN A 65 -9.58 2.48 -2.41
CA ASN A 65 -9.68 1.47 -1.34
C ASN A 65 -9.30 1.95 0.05
N PHE A 66 -8.41 2.95 0.17
CA PHE A 66 -7.85 3.34 1.47
C PHE A 66 -8.20 4.76 1.89
N ILE A 67 -8.61 5.61 0.96
CA ILE A 67 -8.84 7.03 1.24
C ILE A 67 -10.33 7.28 1.48
N GLU A 68 -10.61 7.87 2.63
CA GLU A 68 -11.92 8.38 3.01
C GLU A 68 -11.82 9.89 3.20
N VAL A 69 -12.82 10.62 2.70
CA VAL A 69 -12.91 12.07 2.88
C VAL A 69 -14.24 12.36 3.56
N ASP A 70 -14.20 13.02 4.70
CA ASP A 70 -15.42 13.36 5.44
C ASP A 70 -16.10 14.63 4.88
N LYS A 71 -17.23 15.00 5.49
CA LYS A 71 -18.04 16.19 5.10
C LYS A 71 -17.27 17.52 5.25
N ASP A 72 -16.26 17.56 6.10
CA ASP A 72 -15.44 18.75 6.36
C ASP A 72 -14.16 18.76 5.49
N GLY A 73 -13.99 17.76 4.62
CA GLY A 73 -12.86 17.63 3.71
C GLY A 73 -11.61 17.00 4.35
N LEU A 74 -11.73 16.47 5.57
CA LEU A 74 -10.60 15.80 6.21
C LEU A 74 -10.37 14.41 5.63
N VAL A 75 -9.13 14.13 5.35
CA VAL A 75 -8.69 12.88 4.70
C VAL A 75 -8.21 11.88 5.73
N THR A 76 -8.74 10.66 5.64
CA THR A 76 -8.29 9.52 6.43
C THR A 76 -7.74 8.45 5.50
N ILE A 77 -6.56 7.91 5.82
CA ILE A 77 -6.03 6.70 5.18
C ILE A 77 -6.24 5.50 6.11
N THR A 78 -6.89 4.46 5.61
CA THR A 78 -7.29 3.28 6.36
C THR A 78 -6.38 2.08 6.11
N GLN A 79 -6.62 0.98 6.80
CA GLN A 79 -6.05 -0.36 6.53
C GLN A 79 -4.52 -0.46 6.60
N ALA A 80 -3.89 0.25 7.53
CA ALA A 80 -2.48 0.06 7.83
C ALA A 80 -2.30 -0.98 8.95
N CYS A 81 -1.42 -1.94 8.73
CA CYS A 81 -0.95 -2.82 9.80
C CYS A 81 -0.14 -1.99 10.80
N ALA A 82 -0.53 -2.04 12.07
CA ALA A 82 0.13 -1.23 13.10
C ALA A 82 1.60 -1.61 13.26
N VAL A 83 1.85 -2.89 13.48
CA VAL A 83 3.21 -3.45 13.54
C VAL A 83 3.15 -4.97 13.33
N ALA A 84 4.02 -5.49 12.52
CA ALA A 84 4.22 -6.93 12.37
C ALA A 84 5.71 -7.28 12.50
N GLY A 85 6.01 -8.47 12.98
CA GLY A 85 7.39 -8.89 13.18
C GLY A 85 7.51 -10.34 13.64
N LEU A 86 8.71 -10.72 14.04
CA LEU A 86 9.02 -12.07 14.50
C LEU A 86 9.61 -12.05 15.91
N GLY A 87 9.35 -13.12 16.67
CA GLY A 87 9.96 -13.31 17.99
C GLY A 87 9.66 -12.18 18.98
N GLY A 88 10.65 -11.81 19.75
CA GLY A 88 10.54 -10.79 20.80
C GLY A 88 10.03 -11.35 22.13
N LYS A 89 9.86 -10.45 23.12
CA LYS A 89 9.47 -10.82 24.49
C LYS A 89 8.15 -11.59 24.57
N ASN A 90 7.20 -11.25 23.68
CA ASN A 90 5.89 -11.89 23.61
C ASN A 90 5.81 -12.89 22.44
N TYR A 91 6.89 -13.49 22.06
CA TYR A 91 7.09 -14.43 20.96
C TYR A 91 6.03 -14.32 19.84
N ARG A 92 6.33 -13.52 18.83
CA ARG A 92 5.52 -13.42 17.60
C ARG A 92 5.88 -14.56 16.67
N SER A 93 4.89 -15.42 16.36
CA SER A 93 5.13 -16.64 15.56
C SER A 93 5.54 -16.34 14.11
N GLY A 94 5.04 -15.24 13.55
CA GLY A 94 5.26 -14.91 12.14
C GLY A 94 4.53 -15.82 11.17
N ASP A 95 3.59 -16.63 11.66
CA ASP A 95 2.72 -17.42 10.80
C ASP A 95 1.59 -16.57 10.17
N TYR A 96 0.80 -17.20 9.31
CA TYR A 96 -0.29 -16.53 8.61
C TYR A 96 -1.32 -15.92 9.58
N ASP A 97 -1.76 -16.71 10.56
CA ASP A 97 -2.76 -16.26 11.53
C ASP A 97 -2.26 -15.08 12.35
N TYR A 98 -1.00 -15.06 12.73
CA TYR A 98 -0.39 -13.92 13.38
C TYR A 98 -0.48 -12.65 12.51
N TYR A 99 -0.05 -12.73 11.24
CA TYR A 99 -0.01 -11.55 10.36
C TYR A 99 -1.38 -10.96 10.06
N ILE A 100 -2.40 -11.79 9.88
CA ILE A 100 -3.77 -11.31 9.60
C ILE A 100 -4.51 -10.80 10.83
N ASN A 101 -4.05 -11.12 12.04
CA ASN A 101 -4.66 -10.71 13.30
C ASN A 101 -3.95 -9.55 13.99
N GLU A 102 -2.86 -9.03 13.42
CA GLU A 102 -2.26 -7.79 13.90
C GLU A 102 -3.24 -6.61 13.78
N THR A 103 -3.12 -5.67 14.71
CA THR A 103 -3.98 -4.48 14.74
C THR A 103 -3.92 -3.71 13.44
N ILE A 104 -5.09 -3.45 12.86
CA ILE A 104 -5.26 -2.56 11.70
C ILE A 104 -5.68 -1.19 12.22
N ARG A 105 -5.05 -0.13 11.73
CA ARG A 105 -5.39 1.24 12.16
C ARG A 105 -5.38 2.24 11.01
N SER A 106 -6.07 3.35 11.23
CA SER A 106 -6.11 4.47 10.30
C SER A 106 -5.04 5.51 10.65
N ASN A 107 -4.65 6.29 9.66
CA ASN A 107 -3.71 7.40 9.78
C ASN A 107 -2.35 7.00 10.39
N ASP A 108 -1.93 5.77 10.14
CA ASP A 108 -0.61 5.32 10.53
C ASP A 108 0.46 6.11 9.75
N PRO A 109 1.47 6.68 10.42
CA PRO A 109 2.53 7.43 9.74
C PRO A 109 3.25 6.66 8.64
N LYS A 110 3.34 5.32 8.75
CA LYS A 110 3.93 4.45 7.71
C LYS A 110 3.14 4.45 6.41
N ALA A 111 1.84 4.75 6.47
CA ALA A 111 0.99 4.89 5.29
C ALA A 111 0.85 6.36 4.86
N VAL A 112 0.69 7.28 5.82
CA VAL A 112 0.49 8.71 5.57
C VAL A 112 1.69 9.32 4.83
N GLY A 113 2.90 9.11 5.32
CA GLY A 113 4.12 9.66 4.72
C GLY A 113 4.30 9.24 3.25
N PRO A 114 4.34 7.94 2.96
CA PRO A 114 4.45 7.45 1.58
C PRO A 114 3.28 7.86 0.70
N PHE A 115 2.06 7.96 1.22
CA PHE A 115 0.91 8.46 0.47
C PHE A 115 1.10 9.91 0.02
N ILE A 116 1.57 10.78 0.91
CA ILE A 116 1.89 12.17 0.56
C ILE A 116 2.98 12.21 -0.51
N MET A 117 4.03 11.43 -0.36
CA MET A 117 5.13 11.37 -1.34
C MET A 117 4.65 10.83 -2.69
N ALA A 118 3.81 9.80 -2.72
CA ALA A 118 3.20 9.27 -3.94
C ALA A 118 2.31 10.33 -4.63
N SER A 119 1.54 11.07 -3.85
CA SER A 119 0.68 12.15 -4.36
C SER A 119 1.49 13.27 -4.99
N LEU A 120 2.62 13.64 -4.41
CA LEU A 120 3.53 14.63 -4.98
C LEU A 120 4.17 14.14 -6.30
N GLU A 121 4.53 12.86 -6.39
CA GLU A 121 5.04 12.30 -7.64
C GLU A 121 3.95 12.27 -8.72
N TYR A 122 2.73 11.89 -8.36
CA TYR A 122 1.58 11.93 -9.27
C TYR A 122 1.31 13.36 -9.77
N GLU A 123 1.30 14.35 -8.87
CA GLU A 123 1.11 15.77 -9.21
C GLU A 123 2.16 16.28 -10.21
N ARG A 124 3.41 15.84 -10.08
CA ARG A 124 4.48 16.17 -11.03
C ARG A 124 4.18 15.69 -12.46
N LEU A 125 3.54 14.54 -12.61
CA LEU A 125 3.13 14.02 -13.92
C LEU A 125 2.05 14.90 -14.56
N GLN A 126 1.16 15.49 -13.75
CA GLN A 126 0.08 16.34 -14.26
C GLN A 126 0.57 17.72 -14.73
N LYS A 127 1.74 18.18 -14.27
CA LYS A 127 2.32 19.49 -14.60
C LYS A 127 3.25 19.48 -15.82
N LYS A 128 3.42 18.36 -16.46
CA LYS A 128 4.24 18.23 -17.68
C LYS A 128 3.51 18.60 -18.94
#